data_dfa54bcfeee92be49f401072a4ec7261
#
_entry.id   dfa54bcfeee92be49f401072a4ec7261
#
_cell.length_a   1.000
_cell.length_b   1.000
_cell.length_c   1.000
_cell.angle_alpha   90.00
_cell.angle_beta   90.00
_cell.angle_gamma   90.00
#
_symmetry.space_group_name_H-M   'P 1'
#
loop_
_entity.id
_entity.type
_entity.pdbx_description
1 polymer ?
#
loop_
_entity_poly.entity_id
_entity_poly.type
_entity_poly.pdbx_seq_one_letter_code
_entity_poly.pdbx_strand_id
1 'polypeptide(L)'
;NGTLKNLSATNYNHKKMIIILAGEKKYEENFKEIASRIERKYNNIFYKIIITIHPLNLENEIPGKGSNLYHAGQKVKEYIDDHNFPYQKLIVSTFDIDTLVHPDYFAYLTYKFINHHNPYRVSFQPLAFYNNNISYDNLDLKLPVLYQFLYQIPNQIFF
;
A
#
# COMPACT_ATOMS: atom_id res chain seq x y z
N ASN A 1 9.36 -1.17 -9.36
CA ASN A 1 9.65 0.28 -9.36
C ASN A 1 8.53 1.19 -9.91
N GLY A 2 7.48 0.63 -10.49
CA GLY A 2 6.33 1.38 -10.99
C GLY A 2 5.57 2.06 -9.85
N THR A 3 5.21 1.32 -8.83
CA THR A 3 4.43 1.79 -7.68
C THR A 3 5.11 2.96 -6.94
N LEU A 4 6.38 2.82 -6.55
CA LEU A 4 7.08 3.91 -5.84
C LEU A 4 7.29 5.16 -6.70
N LYS A 5 7.54 4.98 -8.00
CA LYS A 5 7.58 6.11 -8.93
C LYS A 5 6.21 6.81 -9.00
N ASN A 6 5.14 6.04 -9.04
CA ASN A 6 3.78 6.57 -9.03
C ASN A 6 3.47 7.27 -7.69
N LEU A 7 3.78 6.64 -6.55
CA LEU A 7 3.58 7.25 -5.22
C LEU A 7 4.35 8.57 -5.07
N SER A 8 5.59 8.65 -5.59
CA SER A 8 6.39 9.87 -5.54
C SER A 8 5.93 10.97 -6.50
N ALA A 9 4.95 10.68 -7.36
CA ALA A 9 4.35 11.63 -8.29
C ALA A 9 2.93 12.07 -7.86
N THR A 10 2.45 11.61 -6.71
CA THR A 10 1.12 11.99 -6.21
C THR A 10 1.08 13.44 -5.71
N ASN A 11 -0.10 14.06 -5.79
CA ASN A 11 -0.36 15.41 -5.28
C ASN A 11 -0.58 15.38 -3.74
N TYR A 12 0.45 14.93 -3.02
CA TYR A 12 0.41 14.81 -1.57
C TYR A 12 1.75 15.18 -0.95
N ASN A 13 1.77 15.63 0.28
CA ASN A 13 3.02 15.93 0.97
C ASN A 13 3.75 14.63 1.34
N HIS A 14 4.73 14.24 0.52
CA HIS A 14 5.50 13.01 0.71
C HIS A 14 6.26 12.97 2.05
N LYS A 15 6.55 14.14 2.66
CA LYS A 15 7.13 14.23 4.01
C LYS A 15 6.14 13.86 5.13
N LYS A 16 4.91 13.51 4.78
CA LYS A 16 3.92 12.91 5.68
C LYS A 16 3.70 11.41 5.40
N MET A 17 4.52 10.81 4.55
CA MET A 17 4.38 9.40 4.15
C MET A 17 5.53 8.56 4.70
N ILE A 18 5.19 7.53 5.44
CA ILE A 18 6.11 6.44 5.82
C ILE A 18 5.84 5.29 4.85
N ILE A 19 6.86 4.87 4.12
CA ILE A 19 6.78 3.75 3.19
C ILE A 19 7.33 2.49 3.86
N ILE A 20 6.56 1.42 3.81
CA ILE A 20 6.97 0.13 4.36
C ILE A 20 7.18 -0.85 3.20
N LEU A 21 8.38 -1.40 3.11
CA LEU A 21 8.72 -2.46 2.18
C LEU A 21 8.73 -3.77 2.95
N ALA A 22 7.70 -4.59 2.73
CA ALA A 22 7.52 -5.86 3.41
C ALA A 22 8.01 -7.01 2.51
N GLY A 23 9.10 -7.65 2.88
CA GLY A 23 9.67 -8.80 2.19
C GLY A 23 9.58 -10.07 3.03
N GLU A 24 9.84 -11.20 2.40
CA GLU A 24 9.89 -12.51 3.04
C GLU A 24 11.33 -13.03 3.09
N LYS A 25 11.69 -13.70 4.18
CA LYS A 25 13.01 -14.29 4.39
C LYS A 25 13.44 -15.25 3.26
N LYS A 26 12.48 -15.92 2.63
CA LYS A 26 12.71 -16.80 1.50
C LYS A 26 13.44 -16.11 0.33
N TYR A 27 13.21 -14.79 0.16
CA TYR A 27 13.75 -14.00 -0.94
C TYR A 27 14.67 -12.88 -0.43
N GLU A 28 15.24 -13.02 0.76
CA GLU A 28 15.93 -11.95 1.50
C GLU A 28 17.03 -11.26 0.71
N GLU A 29 17.93 -12.02 0.06
CA GLU A 29 19.08 -11.44 -0.65
C GLU A 29 18.63 -10.50 -1.78
N ASN A 30 17.77 -11.02 -2.67
CA ASN A 30 17.22 -10.24 -3.77
C ASN A 30 16.39 -9.05 -3.25
N PHE A 31 15.61 -9.29 -2.20
CA PHE A 31 14.78 -8.24 -1.58
C PHE A 31 15.64 -7.12 -0.98
N LYS A 32 16.70 -7.45 -0.24
CA LYS A 32 17.63 -6.46 0.34
C LYS A 32 18.31 -5.61 -0.72
N GLU A 33 18.73 -6.20 -1.82
CA GLU A 33 19.34 -5.45 -2.93
C GLU A 33 18.35 -4.45 -3.52
N ILE A 34 17.12 -4.90 -3.79
CA ILE A 34 16.05 -4.04 -4.32
C ILE A 34 15.70 -2.93 -3.31
N ALA A 35 15.52 -3.28 -2.03
CA ALA A 35 15.19 -2.36 -0.97
C ALA A 35 16.26 -1.28 -0.78
N SER A 36 17.54 -1.65 -0.82
CA SER A 36 18.66 -0.69 -0.72
C SER A 36 18.71 0.27 -1.91
N ARG A 37 18.38 -0.19 -3.12
CA ARG A 37 18.25 0.68 -4.30
C ARG A 37 17.08 1.66 -4.16
N ILE A 38 15.97 1.18 -3.63
CA ILE A 38 14.78 1.99 -3.36
C ILE A 38 15.10 3.06 -2.31
N GLU A 39 15.68 2.66 -1.19
CA GLU A 39 16.03 3.56 -0.11
C GLU A 39 16.95 4.69 -0.60
N ARG A 40 18.03 4.35 -1.31
CA ARG A 40 18.95 5.36 -1.89
C ARG A 40 18.23 6.35 -2.81
N LYS A 41 17.25 5.87 -3.59
CA LYS A 41 16.54 6.69 -4.58
C LYS A 41 15.48 7.59 -3.96
N TYR A 42 14.77 7.12 -2.93
CA TYR A 42 13.56 7.75 -2.44
C TYR A 42 13.65 8.28 -1.00
N ASN A 43 14.76 8.06 -0.30
CA ASN A 43 14.95 8.48 1.10
C ASN A 43 14.72 10.00 1.30
N ASN A 44 15.14 10.81 0.33
CA ASN A 44 14.95 12.26 0.38
C ASN A 44 13.54 12.73 -0.05
N ILE A 45 12.70 11.83 -0.56
CA ILE A 45 11.34 12.15 -1.02
C ILE A 45 10.36 11.92 0.12
N PHE A 46 10.31 10.71 0.66
CA PHE A 46 9.40 10.35 1.73
C PHE A 46 9.91 10.77 3.12
N TYR A 47 9.04 10.75 4.13
CA TYR A 47 9.43 10.98 5.51
C TYR A 47 10.39 9.90 6.00
N LYS A 48 10.03 8.63 5.79
CA LYS A 48 10.81 7.46 6.16
C LYS A 48 10.51 6.28 5.24
N ILE A 49 11.52 5.47 4.97
CA ILE A 49 11.36 4.14 4.38
C ILE A 49 11.76 3.13 5.45
N ILE A 50 10.89 2.17 5.73
CA ILE A 50 11.09 1.07 6.68
C ILE A 50 11.11 -0.23 5.87
N ILE A 51 12.15 -1.02 6.07
CA ILE A 51 12.32 -2.32 5.43
C ILE A 51 12.06 -3.40 6.48
N THR A 52 11.14 -4.31 6.19
CA THR A 52 10.83 -5.44 7.08
C THR A 52 11.02 -6.75 6.32
N ILE A 53 11.51 -7.77 7.02
CA ILE A 53 11.70 -9.11 6.47
C ILE A 53 11.00 -10.10 7.40
N HIS A 54 9.93 -10.70 6.91
CA HIS A 54 9.16 -11.68 7.64
C HIS A 54 9.97 -12.97 7.80
N PRO A 55 10.15 -13.50 9.04
CA PRO A 55 10.87 -14.74 9.28
C PRO A 55 10.19 -15.94 8.64
N LEU A 56 10.92 -17.05 8.47
CA LEU A 56 10.37 -18.33 8.06
C LEU A 56 9.98 -19.18 9.27
N ASN A 57 9.03 -20.06 9.08
CA ASN A 57 8.69 -21.13 10.02
C ASN A 57 8.32 -20.64 11.43
N LEU A 58 7.56 -19.57 11.51
CA LEU A 58 6.99 -19.15 12.78
C LEU A 58 5.92 -20.16 13.22
N GLU A 59 5.98 -20.55 14.48
CA GLU A 59 5.01 -21.48 15.09
C GLU A 59 3.60 -20.87 15.07
N ASN A 60 2.61 -21.69 14.72
CA ASN A 60 1.19 -21.29 14.64
C ASN A 60 0.87 -20.18 13.61
N GLU A 61 1.73 -20.00 12.60
CA GLU A 61 1.51 -19.03 11.54
C GLU A 61 1.35 -19.72 10.17
N ILE A 62 0.35 -19.28 9.41
CA ILE A 62 0.18 -19.70 8.01
C ILE A 62 1.00 -18.74 7.14
N PRO A 63 2.05 -19.22 6.43
CA PRO A 63 2.85 -18.38 5.54
C PRO A 63 1.99 -17.76 4.43
N GLY A 64 2.18 -16.47 4.20
CA GLY A 64 1.47 -15.76 3.12
C GLY A 64 1.47 -14.24 3.26
N LYS A 65 0.75 -13.58 2.35
CA LYS A 65 0.65 -12.12 2.33
C LYS A 65 0.13 -11.54 3.66
N GLY A 66 -0.86 -12.20 4.27
CA GLY A 66 -1.45 -11.73 5.53
C GLY A 66 -0.45 -11.70 6.67
N SER A 67 0.31 -12.79 6.85
CA SER A 67 1.33 -12.89 7.89
C SER A 67 2.48 -11.90 7.68
N ASN A 68 2.92 -11.72 6.43
CA ASN A 68 3.93 -10.72 6.09
C ASN A 68 3.44 -9.30 6.41
N LEU A 69 2.19 -8.97 6.07
CA LEU A 69 1.60 -7.66 6.41
C LEU A 69 1.44 -7.48 7.92
N TYR A 70 1.05 -8.52 8.65
CA TYR A 70 0.97 -8.48 10.10
C TYR A 70 2.33 -8.20 10.74
N HIS A 71 3.37 -8.94 10.33
CA HIS A 71 4.74 -8.72 10.79
C HIS A 71 5.23 -7.30 10.51
N ALA A 72 5.03 -6.82 9.28
CA ALA A 72 5.37 -5.46 8.90
C ALA A 72 4.62 -4.43 9.76
N GLY A 73 3.33 -4.66 10.03
CA GLY A 73 2.49 -3.83 10.90
C GLY A 73 3.03 -3.74 12.33
N GLN A 74 3.50 -4.85 12.91
CA GLN A 74 4.11 -4.85 14.25
C GLN A 74 5.40 -3.99 14.26
N LYS A 75 6.26 -4.11 13.25
CA LYS A 75 7.48 -3.30 13.14
C LYS A 75 7.20 -1.81 12.96
N VAL A 76 6.17 -1.49 12.21
CA VAL A 76 5.71 -0.10 12.05
C VAL A 76 5.12 0.44 13.35
N LYS A 77 4.36 -0.40 14.08
CA LYS A 77 3.82 -0.04 15.39
C LYS A 77 4.94 0.31 16.38
N GLU A 78 5.98 -0.53 16.48
CA GLU A 78 7.17 -0.24 17.29
C GLU A 78 7.75 1.14 16.93
N TYR A 79 7.96 1.41 15.63
CA TYR A 79 8.48 2.70 15.17
C TYR A 79 7.59 3.89 15.54
N ILE A 80 6.26 3.74 15.43
CA ILE A 80 5.28 4.77 15.77
C ILE A 80 5.32 5.07 17.27
N ASP A 81 5.38 4.03 18.09
CA ASP A 81 5.45 4.14 19.56
C ASP A 81 6.74 4.82 20.01
N ASP A 82 7.90 4.42 19.47
CA ASP A 82 9.21 4.99 19.77
C ASP A 82 9.31 6.47 19.44
N HIS A 83 8.58 6.92 18.42
CA HIS A 83 8.57 8.32 17.96
C HIS A 83 7.36 9.11 18.47
N ASN A 84 6.52 8.51 19.31
CA ASN A 84 5.33 9.14 19.90
C ASN A 84 4.35 9.72 18.85
N PHE A 85 4.19 9.05 17.70
CA PHE A 85 3.19 9.46 16.74
C PHE A 85 1.79 9.16 17.25
N PRO A 86 0.86 10.13 17.22
CA PRO A 86 -0.51 9.90 17.65
C PRO A 86 -1.26 9.03 16.65
N TYR A 87 -1.74 7.87 17.07
CA TYR A 87 -2.47 6.92 16.22
C TYR A 87 -3.68 7.56 15.51
N GLN A 88 -4.34 8.51 16.18
CA GLN A 88 -5.50 9.23 15.64
C GLN A 88 -5.19 10.05 14.39
N LYS A 89 -3.92 10.29 14.09
CA LYS A 89 -3.46 11.05 12.91
C LYS A 89 -2.85 10.17 11.82
N LEU A 90 -2.98 8.86 11.95
CA LEU A 90 -2.40 7.89 11.03
C LEU A 90 -3.48 7.23 10.19
N ILE A 91 -3.22 7.10 8.91
CA ILE A 91 -3.99 6.29 7.95
C ILE A 91 -3.04 5.26 7.38
N VAL A 92 -3.42 3.98 7.44
CA VAL A 92 -2.65 2.90 6.86
C VAL A 92 -3.26 2.50 5.52
N SER A 93 -2.45 2.45 4.48
CA SER A 93 -2.83 1.96 3.16
C SER A 93 -1.95 0.77 2.77
N THR A 94 -2.55 -0.29 2.25
CA THR A 94 -1.84 -1.47 1.76
C THR A 94 -1.98 -1.57 0.24
N PHE A 95 -0.88 -1.82 -0.45
CA PHE A 95 -0.83 -1.93 -1.90
C PHE A 95 -0.08 -3.18 -2.33
N ASP A 96 -0.49 -3.74 -3.45
CA ASP A 96 0.34 -4.70 -4.18
C ASP A 96 1.49 -3.97 -4.88
N ILE A 97 2.56 -4.71 -5.16
CA ILE A 97 3.81 -4.13 -5.70
C ILE A 97 3.66 -3.49 -7.09
N ASP A 98 2.58 -3.80 -7.79
CA ASP A 98 2.23 -3.29 -9.11
C ASP A 98 1.08 -2.28 -9.09
N THR A 99 0.59 -1.91 -7.91
CA THR A 99 -0.49 -0.92 -7.77
C THR A 99 -0.05 0.48 -8.20
N LEU A 100 -0.87 1.11 -9.00
CA LEU A 100 -0.75 2.53 -9.38
C LEU A 100 -1.96 3.28 -8.83
N VAL A 101 -1.72 4.34 -8.08
CA VAL A 101 -2.78 5.17 -7.51
C VAL A 101 -2.99 6.44 -8.34
N HIS A 102 -4.20 6.99 -8.29
CA HIS A 102 -4.49 8.29 -8.87
C HIS A 102 -3.63 9.38 -8.20
N PRO A 103 -3.18 10.42 -8.90
CA PRO A 103 -2.38 11.50 -8.29
C PRO A 103 -2.98 12.10 -7.01
N ASP A 104 -4.29 12.22 -6.93
CA ASP A 104 -5.00 12.80 -5.78
C ASP A 104 -5.46 11.77 -4.75
N TYR A 105 -5.06 10.50 -4.88
CA TYR A 105 -5.55 9.41 -4.02
C TYR A 105 -5.41 9.73 -2.52
N PHE A 106 -4.22 10.11 -2.07
CA PHE A 106 -3.98 10.38 -0.64
C PHE A 106 -4.64 11.65 -0.15
N ALA A 107 -4.75 12.67 -1.00
CA ALA A 107 -5.48 13.89 -0.68
C ALA A 107 -6.97 13.59 -0.48
N TYR A 108 -7.55 12.80 -1.38
CA TYR A 108 -8.95 12.39 -1.30
C TYR A 108 -9.21 11.45 -0.11
N LEU A 109 -8.32 10.49 0.14
CA LEU A 109 -8.39 9.60 1.30
C LEU A 109 -8.36 10.41 2.62
N THR A 110 -7.45 11.36 2.71
CA THR A 110 -7.35 12.26 3.88
C THR A 110 -8.63 13.09 4.05
N TYR A 111 -9.16 13.64 2.96
CA TYR A 111 -10.43 14.35 2.98
C TYR A 111 -11.59 13.47 3.49
N LYS A 112 -11.70 12.25 2.97
CA LYS A 112 -12.72 11.29 3.43
C LYS A 112 -12.57 10.93 4.90
N PHE A 113 -11.35 10.70 5.35
CA PHE A 113 -11.05 10.38 6.74
C PHE A 113 -11.47 11.52 7.68
N ILE A 114 -11.07 12.76 7.39
CA ILE A 114 -11.36 13.93 8.24
C ILE A 114 -12.86 14.22 8.31
N ASN A 115 -13.58 14.01 7.21
CA ASN A 115 -15.01 14.34 7.13
C ASN A 115 -15.93 13.17 7.50
N HIS A 116 -15.38 11.99 7.87
CA HIS A 116 -16.19 10.86 8.28
C HIS A 116 -16.62 11.00 9.74
N HIS A 117 -17.88 10.70 10.05
CA HIS A 117 -18.43 10.80 11.41
C HIS A 117 -17.75 9.85 12.42
N ASN A 118 -17.20 8.74 11.95
CA ASN A 118 -16.48 7.78 12.78
C ASN A 118 -15.26 7.21 12.04
N PRO A 119 -14.21 8.02 11.81
CA PRO A 119 -13.09 7.65 10.95
C PRO A 119 -12.22 6.51 11.49
N TYR A 120 -12.28 6.23 12.79
CA TYR A 120 -11.45 5.21 13.45
C TYR A 120 -12.05 3.79 13.41
N ARG A 121 -13.25 3.64 12.86
CA ARG A 121 -13.97 2.36 12.79
C ARG A 121 -14.40 1.98 11.38
N VAL A 122 -13.74 2.55 10.37
CA VAL A 122 -14.04 2.30 8.97
C VAL A 122 -12.78 1.93 8.20
N SER A 123 -12.97 1.18 7.12
CA SER A 123 -11.98 1.00 6.09
C SER A 123 -12.47 1.68 4.80
N PHE A 124 -11.57 2.38 4.13
CA PHE A 124 -11.84 3.01 2.85
C PHE A 124 -11.32 2.11 1.74
N GLN A 125 -12.20 1.54 0.95
CA GLN A 125 -11.82 0.71 -0.18
C GLN A 125 -11.98 1.52 -1.48
N PRO A 126 -10.87 1.83 -2.18
CA PRO A 126 -10.95 2.49 -3.47
C PRO A 126 -11.45 1.54 -4.55
N LEU A 127 -11.96 2.09 -5.63
CA LEU A 127 -12.20 1.34 -6.86
C LEU A 127 -10.86 0.84 -7.42
N ALA A 128 -10.75 -0.47 -7.59
CA ALA A 128 -9.60 -1.10 -8.20
C ALA A 128 -9.87 -1.39 -9.69
N PHE A 129 -9.00 -0.89 -10.56
CA PHE A 129 -8.99 -1.20 -11.98
C PHE A 129 -7.85 -2.15 -12.27
N TYR A 130 -8.16 -3.35 -12.75
CA TYR A 130 -7.15 -4.37 -13.09
C TYR A 130 -6.68 -4.23 -14.54
N ASN A 131 -6.22 -3.04 -14.93
CA ASN A 131 -5.87 -2.71 -16.31
C ASN A 131 -4.40 -2.35 -16.55
N ASN A 132 -3.60 -2.22 -15.51
CA ASN A 132 -2.19 -1.84 -15.62
C ASN A 132 -1.28 -2.95 -16.18
N ASN A 133 -1.75 -4.21 -16.17
CA ASN A 133 -1.04 -5.37 -16.71
C ASN A 133 -1.69 -5.93 -18.00
N ILE A 134 -2.71 -5.26 -18.54
CA ILE A 134 -3.39 -5.70 -19.76
C ILE A 134 -2.71 -5.05 -20.95
N SER A 135 -2.06 -5.86 -21.81
CA SER A 135 -1.59 -5.37 -23.10
C SER A 135 -2.79 -5.03 -24.00
N TYR A 136 -2.69 -3.93 -24.75
CA TYR A 136 -3.77 -3.44 -25.61
C TYR A 136 -4.17 -4.43 -26.73
N ASP A 137 -3.37 -5.46 -26.95
CA ASP A 137 -3.56 -6.43 -28.03
C ASP A 137 -4.55 -7.56 -27.68
N ASN A 138 -4.93 -7.73 -26.41
CA ASN A 138 -5.85 -8.76 -25.96
C ASN A 138 -7.24 -8.19 -25.62
N LEU A 139 -8.05 -7.99 -26.65
CA LEU A 139 -9.42 -7.46 -26.53
C LEU A 139 -10.30 -8.37 -25.63
N ASP A 140 -10.06 -9.67 -25.67
CA ASP A 140 -10.83 -10.69 -24.93
C ASP A 140 -10.66 -10.59 -23.41
N LEU A 141 -9.54 -10.01 -22.93
CA LEU A 141 -9.31 -9.77 -21.49
C LEU A 141 -9.94 -8.46 -20.99
N LYS A 142 -10.30 -7.55 -21.88
CA LYS A 142 -10.92 -6.25 -21.52
C LYS A 142 -12.37 -6.40 -21.09
N LEU A 143 -13.11 -7.34 -21.69
CA LEU A 143 -14.52 -7.56 -21.36
C LEU A 143 -14.74 -8.04 -19.93
N PRO A 144 -14.00 -9.04 -19.39
CA PRO A 144 -14.11 -9.43 -17.99
C PRO A 144 -13.77 -8.31 -17.02
N VAL A 145 -12.75 -7.50 -17.32
CA VAL A 145 -12.34 -6.36 -16.47
C VAL A 145 -13.42 -5.28 -16.48
N LEU A 146 -14.00 -4.96 -17.65
CA LEU A 146 -15.09 -4.01 -17.77
C LEU A 146 -16.35 -4.50 -17.03
N TYR A 147 -16.67 -5.79 -17.15
CA TYR A 147 -17.77 -6.40 -16.43
C TYR A 147 -17.57 -6.33 -14.91
N GLN A 148 -16.40 -6.67 -14.43
CA GLN A 148 -16.06 -6.59 -13.01
C GLN A 148 -16.16 -5.14 -12.50
N PHE A 149 -15.71 -4.16 -13.29
CA PHE A 149 -15.87 -2.75 -12.97
C PHE A 149 -17.33 -2.33 -12.87
N LEU A 150 -18.14 -2.67 -13.87
CA LEU A 150 -19.58 -2.34 -13.89
C LEU A 150 -20.35 -3.03 -12.76
N TYR A 151 -19.90 -4.20 -12.32
CA TYR A 151 -20.49 -4.92 -11.19
C TYR A 151 -20.06 -4.34 -9.83
N GLN A 152 -18.83 -3.86 -9.72
CA GLN A 152 -18.31 -3.31 -8.47
C GLN A 152 -18.86 -1.90 -8.15
N ILE A 153 -19.14 -1.07 -9.16
CA ILE A 153 -19.68 0.28 -8.96
C ILE A 153 -20.95 0.29 -8.09
N PRO A 154 -21.98 -0.51 -8.37
CA PRO A 154 -23.20 -0.52 -7.56
C PRO A 154 -22.98 -0.98 -6.12
N ASN A 155 -21.99 -1.85 -5.89
CA ASN A 155 -21.71 -2.41 -4.57
C ASN A 155 -20.76 -1.55 -3.71
N GLN A 156 -20.07 -0.60 -4.31
CA GLN A 156 -19.11 0.29 -3.62
C GLN A 156 -19.64 1.71 -3.37
N ILE A 157 -20.76 2.08 -3.99
CA ILE A 157 -21.37 3.42 -3.81
C ILE A 157 -22.15 3.53 -2.50
N PHE A 158 -22.36 2.46 -1.76
CA PHE A 158 -23.25 2.43 -0.60
C PHE A 158 -22.56 2.42 0.76
N PHE A 159 -21.30 2.82 0.88
CA PHE A 159 -20.69 2.97 2.21
C PHE A 159 -19.74 4.16 2.33
#